data_6d4ae5f484385869c6548539354f0052
#
_entry.id   6d4ae5f484385869c6548539354f0052
#
_cell.length_a   1.000
_cell.length_b   1.000
_cell.length_c   1.000
_cell.angle_alpha   90.00
_cell.angle_beta   90.00
_cell.angle_gamma   90.00
#
_symmetry.space_group_name_H-M   'P 1'
#
loop_
_entity.id
_entity.type
_entity.pdbx_description
1 polymer ?
#
loop_
_entity_poly.entity_id
_entity_poly.type
_entity_poly.pdbx_seq_one_letter_code
_entity_poly.pdbx_strand_id
1 'polypeptide(L)'
;MKFISILKDGGRFDKLVNESPAFVKFFHPSCGHCNDMAPHWDSLKDKLKEHHHRDINVIEVHADTLSDIKSDCAKNIPGYPTIMEVKKHGKGGREHTGARNTDALHKFFIDTF
;
A
#
# COMPACT_ATOMS: atom_id res chain seq x y z
N MET A 1 -8.14 4.63 -10.86
CA MET A 1 -7.23 4.48 -9.72
C MET A 1 -7.64 5.43 -8.62
N LYS A 2 -7.74 4.95 -7.40
CA LYS A 2 -8.08 5.77 -6.23
C LYS A 2 -6.94 5.77 -5.23
N PHE A 3 -6.71 6.92 -4.59
CA PHE A 3 -5.65 7.11 -3.60
C PHE A 3 -6.31 7.32 -2.24
N ILE A 4 -6.07 6.42 -1.30
CA ILE A 4 -6.84 6.31 -0.07
C ILE A 4 -5.90 6.19 1.12
N SER A 5 -6.21 6.91 2.21
CA SER A 5 -5.53 6.75 3.50
C SER A 5 -6.48 6.13 4.51
N ILE A 6 -6.04 5.05 5.15
CA ILE A 6 -6.79 4.37 6.20
C ILE A 6 -6.05 4.58 7.52
N LEU A 7 -6.65 5.34 8.41
CA LEU A 7 -6.06 5.67 9.72
C LEU A 7 -6.61 4.82 10.86
N LYS A 8 -7.89 4.46 10.82
CA LYS A 8 -8.56 3.73 11.91
C LYS A 8 -9.62 2.73 11.45
N ASP A 9 -9.99 2.73 10.19
CA ASP A 9 -11.14 1.96 9.70
C ASP A 9 -10.70 0.70 8.94
N GLY A 10 -10.43 -0.37 9.69
CA GLY A 10 -10.07 -1.67 9.14
C GLY A 10 -11.17 -2.29 8.29
N GLY A 11 -12.43 -2.07 8.65
CA GLY A 11 -13.57 -2.55 7.86
C GLY A 11 -13.64 -1.93 6.48
N ARG A 12 -13.30 -0.64 6.37
CA ARG A 12 -13.21 0.03 5.07
C ARG A 12 -12.09 -0.59 4.22
N PHE A 13 -10.94 -0.85 4.82
CA PHE A 13 -9.84 -1.52 4.14
C PHE A 13 -10.27 -2.88 3.60
N ASP A 14 -10.89 -3.71 4.44
CA ASP A 14 -11.36 -5.04 4.05
C ASP A 14 -12.34 -4.97 2.88
N LYS A 15 -13.25 -4.02 2.89
CA LYS A 15 -14.20 -3.82 1.79
C LYS A 15 -13.49 -3.46 0.50
N LEU A 16 -12.54 -2.52 0.55
CA LEU A 16 -11.81 -2.07 -0.64
C LEU A 16 -11.03 -3.21 -1.29
N VAL A 17 -10.29 -3.98 -0.50
CA VAL A 17 -9.46 -5.07 -1.04
C VAL A 17 -10.27 -6.29 -1.43
N ASN A 18 -11.49 -6.44 -0.91
CA ASN A 18 -12.39 -7.47 -1.37
C ASN A 18 -12.93 -7.20 -2.78
N GLU A 19 -13.05 -5.94 -3.15
CA GLU A 19 -13.64 -5.52 -4.42
C GLU A 19 -12.64 -5.39 -5.56
N SER A 20 -11.41 -4.97 -5.27
CA SER A 20 -10.37 -4.73 -6.28
C SER A 20 -8.99 -4.98 -5.73
N PRO A 21 -8.01 -5.29 -6.60
CA PRO A 21 -6.62 -5.35 -6.18
C PRO A 21 -6.12 -3.98 -5.73
N ALA A 22 -5.11 -3.98 -4.87
CA ALA A 22 -4.58 -2.75 -4.31
C ALA A 22 -3.04 -2.78 -4.23
N PHE A 23 -2.45 -1.60 -4.32
CA PHE A 23 -1.06 -1.35 -4.00
C PHE A 23 -1.03 -0.68 -2.63
N VAL A 24 -0.45 -1.35 -1.63
CA VAL A 24 -0.63 -0.98 -0.22
C VAL A 24 0.71 -0.70 0.46
N LYS A 25 0.74 0.41 1.21
CA LYS A 25 1.82 0.73 2.12
C LYS A 25 1.29 0.69 3.55
N PHE A 26 1.84 -0.21 4.36
CA PHE A 26 1.61 -0.22 5.80
C PHE A 26 2.70 0.61 6.48
N PHE A 27 2.32 1.58 7.29
CA PHE A 27 3.27 2.50 7.90
C PHE A 27 2.98 2.75 9.37
N HIS A 28 4.00 3.26 10.08
CA HIS A 28 3.88 3.73 11.46
C HIS A 28 4.44 5.15 11.54
N PRO A 29 3.76 6.09 12.23
CA PRO A 29 4.22 7.49 12.28
C PRO A 29 5.55 7.70 12.99
N SER A 30 5.94 6.78 13.89
CA SER A 30 7.22 6.84 14.59
C SER A 30 8.35 6.10 13.88
N CYS A 31 8.13 5.62 12.67
CA CYS A 31 9.10 4.87 11.89
C CYS A 31 9.94 5.82 11.03
N GLY A 32 11.26 5.86 11.28
CA GLY A 32 12.17 6.70 10.51
C GLY A 32 12.18 6.37 9.02
N HIS A 33 12.22 5.09 8.67
CA HIS A 33 12.17 4.64 7.27
C HIS A 33 10.86 5.01 6.59
N CYS A 34 9.74 4.98 7.31
CA CYS A 34 8.46 5.42 6.79
C CYS A 34 8.47 6.91 6.47
N ASN A 35 9.04 7.71 7.36
CA ASN A 35 9.15 9.16 7.19
C ASN A 35 10.08 9.53 6.03
N ASP A 36 11.19 8.82 5.89
CA ASP A 36 12.13 9.01 4.76
C ASP A 36 11.49 8.68 3.42
N MET A 37 10.58 7.71 3.40
CA MET A 37 9.89 7.26 2.20
C MET A 37 8.72 8.17 1.81
N ALA A 38 8.14 8.90 2.75
CA ALA A 38 6.90 9.66 2.52
C ALA A 38 6.96 10.60 1.30
N PRO A 39 8.03 11.41 1.07
CA PRO A 39 8.12 12.23 -0.14
C PRO A 39 8.16 11.41 -1.42
N HIS A 40 8.80 10.25 -1.39
CA HIS A 40 8.87 9.35 -2.55
C HIS A 40 7.51 8.74 -2.87
N TRP A 41 6.75 8.38 -1.82
CA TRP A 41 5.38 7.88 -1.99
C TRP A 41 4.47 8.93 -2.62
N ASP A 42 4.58 10.18 -2.18
CA ASP A 42 3.81 11.29 -2.75
C ASP A 42 4.16 11.53 -4.22
N SER A 43 5.44 11.52 -4.56
CA SER A 43 5.89 11.63 -5.95
C SER A 43 5.40 10.45 -6.80
N LEU A 44 5.40 9.26 -6.24
CA LEU A 44 4.85 8.07 -6.90
C LEU A 44 3.37 8.25 -7.22
N LYS A 45 2.58 8.76 -6.27
CA LYS A 45 1.15 9.01 -6.51
C LYS A 45 0.94 9.94 -7.69
N ASP A 46 1.73 10.99 -7.79
CA ASP A 46 1.65 11.93 -8.93
C ASP A 46 1.97 11.24 -10.25
N LYS A 47 3.02 10.42 -10.29
CA LYS A 47 3.36 9.64 -11.49
C LYS A 47 2.24 8.69 -11.89
N LEU A 48 1.63 8.02 -10.92
CA LEU A 48 0.55 7.07 -11.19
C LEU A 48 -0.69 7.77 -11.72
N LYS A 49 -1.02 8.94 -11.20
CA LYS A 49 -2.14 9.76 -11.70
C LYS A 49 -1.95 10.17 -13.16
N GLU A 50 -0.73 10.49 -13.54
CA GLU A 50 -0.42 10.98 -14.89
C GLU A 50 -0.39 9.86 -15.94
N HIS A 51 0.11 8.67 -15.57
CA HIS A 51 0.51 7.65 -16.53
C HIS A 51 -0.31 6.37 -16.50
N HIS A 52 -1.18 6.20 -15.52
CA HIS A 52 -1.88 4.92 -15.34
C HIS A 52 -3.37 5.14 -15.10
N HIS A 53 -4.19 4.32 -15.79
CA HIS A 53 -5.66 4.37 -15.71
C HIS A 53 -6.25 3.01 -15.32
N ARG A 54 -5.54 2.23 -14.50
CA ARG A 54 -6.01 0.92 -14.06
C ARG A 54 -6.97 1.04 -12.89
N ASP A 55 -7.88 0.08 -12.77
CA ASP A 55 -8.79 0.00 -11.63
C ASP A 55 -8.12 -0.67 -10.43
N ILE A 56 -7.18 0.04 -9.85
CA ILE A 56 -6.39 -0.38 -8.69
C ILE A 56 -6.46 0.72 -7.64
N ASN A 57 -6.66 0.34 -6.39
CA ASN A 57 -6.58 1.27 -5.28
C ASN A 57 -5.15 1.37 -4.76
N VAL A 58 -4.69 2.58 -4.49
CA VAL A 58 -3.40 2.85 -3.86
C VAL A 58 -3.69 3.30 -2.43
N ILE A 59 -3.32 2.48 -1.46
CA ILE A 59 -3.78 2.64 -0.07
C ILE A 59 -2.59 2.75 0.87
N GLU A 60 -2.60 3.78 1.72
CA GLU A 60 -1.71 3.87 2.89
C GLU A 60 -2.50 3.46 4.13
N VAL A 61 -1.94 2.54 4.91
CA VAL A 61 -2.60 1.99 6.09
C VAL A 61 -1.76 2.24 7.33
N HIS A 62 -2.34 2.97 8.29
CA HIS A 62 -1.71 3.23 9.58
C HIS A 62 -1.65 1.93 10.40
N ALA A 63 -0.52 1.71 11.08
CA ALA A 63 -0.28 0.51 11.88
C ALA A 63 -1.37 0.22 12.92
N ASP A 64 -1.95 1.25 13.52
CA ASP A 64 -3.02 1.10 14.52
C ASP A 64 -4.27 0.45 13.95
N THR A 65 -4.43 0.45 12.63
CA THR A 65 -5.58 -0.17 11.95
C THR A 65 -5.44 -1.69 11.83
N LEU A 66 -4.21 -2.23 11.91
CA LEU A 66 -3.94 -3.66 11.64
C LEU A 66 -4.78 -4.60 12.48
N SER A 67 -4.97 -4.29 13.77
CA SER A 67 -5.75 -5.15 14.67
C SER A 67 -7.23 -5.24 14.28
N ASP A 68 -7.72 -4.29 13.48
CA ASP A 68 -9.10 -4.22 13.01
C ASP A 68 -9.28 -4.74 11.59
N ILE A 69 -8.20 -5.14 10.93
CA ILE A 69 -8.22 -5.70 9.58
C ILE A 69 -8.33 -7.22 9.66
N LYS A 70 -9.29 -7.79 8.94
CA LYS A 70 -9.52 -9.23 8.88
C LYS A 70 -8.88 -9.90 7.67
N SER A 71 -8.51 -9.14 6.65
CA SER A 71 -7.90 -9.65 5.42
C SER A 71 -6.56 -10.33 5.69
N ASP A 72 -6.27 -11.41 4.96
CA ASP A 72 -5.06 -12.21 5.14
C ASP A 72 -3.78 -11.39 4.99
N CYS A 73 -3.76 -10.41 4.09
CA CYS A 73 -2.59 -9.60 3.82
C CYS A 73 -2.05 -8.87 5.05
N ALA A 74 -2.89 -8.59 6.04
CA ALA A 74 -2.52 -7.87 7.26
C ALA A 74 -2.07 -8.77 8.41
N LYS A 75 -2.12 -10.08 8.26
CA LYS A 75 -1.83 -11.02 9.36
C LYS A 75 -0.36 -11.18 9.66
N ASN A 76 0.51 -10.94 8.70
CA ASN A 76 1.95 -11.17 8.85
C ASN A 76 2.74 -9.98 8.33
N ILE A 77 2.55 -8.79 8.94
CA ILE A 77 3.33 -7.60 8.60
C ILE A 77 4.63 -7.64 9.41
N PRO A 78 5.79 -7.86 8.78
CA PRO A 78 7.06 -8.07 9.51
C PRO A 78 7.62 -6.80 10.13
N GLY A 79 7.24 -5.65 9.64
CA GLY A 79 7.74 -4.35 10.10
C GLY A 79 7.23 -3.22 9.22
N TYR A 80 7.79 -2.03 9.41
CA TYR A 80 7.35 -0.84 8.69
C TYR A 80 8.53 -0.11 8.05
N PRO A 81 8.34 0.45 6.84
CA PRO A 81 7.14 0.29 6.00
C PRO A 81 7.09 -1.10 5.36
N THR A 82 5.91 -1.64 5.16
CA THR A 82 5.70 -2.80 4.29
C THR A 82 4.90 -2.35 3.08
N ILE A 83 5.42 -2.62 1.90
CA ILE A 83 4.85 -2.20 0.61
C ILE A 83 4.58 -3.46 -0.20
N MET A 84 3.33 -3.64 -0.60
CA MET A 84 2.95 -4.90 -1.23
C MET A 84 1.76 -4.78 -2.17
N GLU A 85 1.67 -5.75 -3.06
CA GLU A 85 0.47 -6.06 -3.79
C GLU A 85 -0.52 -6.75 -2.86
N VAL A 86 -1.77 -6.30 -2.85
CA VAL A 86 -2.87 -7.03 -2.24
C VAL A 86 -3.82 -7.45 -3.35
N LYS A 87 -3.96 -8.75 -3.53
CA LYS A 87 -4.84 -9.32 -4.55
C LYS A 87 -6.29 -9.18 -4.12
N LYS A 88 -7.20 -9.18 -5.09
CA LYS A 88 -8.63 -9.16 -4.84
C LYS A 88 -8.99 -10.21 -3.79
N HIS A 89 -9.91 -9.87 -2.91
CA HIS A 89 -10.32 -10.64 -1.72
C HIS A 89 -9.30 -10.59 -0.57
N GLY A 90 -8.37 -9.62 -0.60
CA GLY A 90 -7.49 -9.33 0.52
C GLY A 90 -6.31 -10.28 0.72
N LYS A 91 -5.99 -11.08 -0.28
CA LYS A 91 -4.84 -12.00 -0.21
C LYS A 91 -3.54 -11.26 -0.48
N GLY A 92 -2.51 -11.55 0.32
CA GLY A 92 -1.18 -11.02 0.10
C GLY A 92 -0.59 -11.50 -1.23
N GLY A 93 0.01 -10.60 -1.96
CA GLY A 93 0.72 -10.86 -3.18
C GLY A 93 2.20 -10.55 -3.04
N ARG A 94 2.78 -9.96 -4.07
CA ARG A 94 4.20 -9.62 -4.12
C ARG A 94 4.53 -8.48 -3.15
N GLU A 95 5.64 -8.62 -2.40
CA GLU A 95 6.16 -7.58 -1.53
C GLU A 95 7.35 -6.88 -2.18
N HIS A 96 7.42 -5.55 -2.04
CA HIS A 96 8.56 -4.75 -2.47
C HIS A 96 9.66 -4.81 -1.40
N THR A 97 10.84 -5.31 -1.77
CA THR A 97 11.97 -5.46 -0.86
C THR A 97 13.18 -4.62 -1.23
N GLY A 98 13.10 -3.86 -2.31
CA GLY A 98 14.20 -3.04 -2.81
C GLY A 98 14.23 -1.63 -2.23
N ALA A 99 14.94 -0.74 -2.93
CA ALA A 99 15.02 0.67 -2.57
C ALA A 99 13.64 1.33 -2.53
N ARG A 100 13.48 2.30 -1.65
CA ARG A 100 12.20 2.98 -1.41
C ARG A 100 12.15 4.39 -2.01
N ASN A 101 12.85 4.60 -3.11
CA ASN A 101 12.76 5.85 -3.87
C ASN A 101 11.63 5.78 -4.90
N THR A 102 11.28 6.92 -5.46
CA THR A 102 10.16 7.05 -6.40
C THR A 102 10.28 6.11 -7.59
N ASP A 103 11.46 6.04 -8.20
CA ASP A 103 11.67 5.22 -9.41
C ASP A 103 11.57 3.73 -9.11
N ALA A 104 12.13 3.27 -7.99
CA ALA A 104 12.07 1.87 -7.59
C ALA A 104 10.63 1.44 -7.26
N LEU A 105 9.89 2.29 -6.57
CA LEU A 105 8.48 2.04 -6.26
C LEU A 105 7.62 2.02 -7.53
N HIS A 106 7.88 2.93 -8.46
CA HIS A 106 7.19 2.97 -9.74
C HIS A 106 7.46 1.71 -10.56
N LYS A 107 8.73 1.26 -10.59
CA LYS A 107 9.10 0.01 -11.27
C LYS A 107 8.38 -1.19 -10.66
N PHE A 108 8.32 -1.27 -9.33
CA PHE A 108 7.58 -2.34 -8.66
C PHE A 108 6.11 -2.35 -9.09
N PHE A 109 5.48 -1.18 -9.14
CA PHE A 109 4.09 -1.05 -9.58
C PHE A 109 3.92 -1.55 -11.01
N ILE A 110 4.77 -1.10 -11.93
CA ILE A 110 4.71 -1.50 -13.34
C ILE A 110 4.90 -3.02 -13.50
N ASP A 111 5.86 -3.59 -12.79
CA ASP A 111 6.19 -5.02 -12.90
C ASP A 111 5.12 -5.92 -12.25
N THR A 112 4.32 -5.37 -11.33
CA THR A 112 3.34 -6.13 -10.54
C THR A 112 1.92 -5.99 -11.09
N PHE A 113 1.55 -4.82 -11.54
CA PHE A 113 0.21 -4.51 -12.05
C PHE A 113 0.27 -4.19 -13.54
#